data_5dd2d1c1006f6ba4748a105d46710e46
#
_entry.id   5dd2d1c1006f6ba4748a105d46710e46
#
_cell.length_a   1.000
_cell.length_b   1.000
_cell.length_c   1.000
_cell.angle_alpha   90.00
_cell.angle_beta   90.00
_cell.angle_gamma   90.00
#
_symmetry.space_group_name_H-M   'P 1'
#
loop_
_entity.id
_entity.type
_entity.pdbx_description
1 polymer ?
#
loop_
_entity_poly.entity_id
_entity_poly.type
_entity_poly.pdbx_seq_one_letter_code
_entity_poly.pdbx_strand_id
1 'polypeptide(L)'
;MKRRNFLGGLTAAVSAGWATRGVAEEPIAAHEAFVAKIAMHVGCQNGPTTPKMLDYFKRHGVDHICGYPPDPGPDGHWSVDDLKRTKDLCQQHGVSLDMVALPFLSSSHIDREARGSIMLAAAGRDRDIEHIQRMIEACAAVEIPAFKYNMSLLGVLRTNSTPGRGGSRYSTW
;
A
#
# COMPACT_ATOMS: atom_id res chain seq x y z
N MET A 1 36.19 73.25 -7.85
CA MET A 1 35.83 73.71 -6.49
C MET A 1 35.60 72.52 -5.62
N LYS A 2 36.24 72.49 -4.51
CA LYS A 2 36.52 71.57 -3.39
C LYS A 2 35.63 70.37 -3.23
N ARG A 3 36.23 69.17 -3.42
CA ARG A 3 35.76 67.87 -2.91
C ARG A 3 36.08 67.80 -1.40
N ARG A 4 35.09 67.36 -0.61
CA ARG A 4 35.32 67.00 0.79
C ARG A 4 35.25 65.49 0.89
N ASN A 5 36.38 64.91 1.19
CA ASN A 5 36.53 63.53 1.66
C ASN A 5 35.94 63.47 3.06
N PHE A 6 35.14 62.42 3.31
CA PHE A 6 34.81 62.03 4.67
C PHE A 6 35.28 60.59 4.87
N LEU A 7 36.26 60.49 5.72
CA LEU A 7 36.91 59.27 6.15
C LEU A 7 36.12 58.64 7.30
N GLY A 8 36.07 57.34 7.27
CA GLY A 8 36.27 56.56 8.50
C GLY A 8 34.99 56.21 9.27
N GLY A 9 34.46 55.05 9.01
CA GLY A 9 33.58 54.36 9.93
C GLY A 9 33.99 52.90 9.99
N LEU A 10 34.52 52.47 11.13
CA LEU A 10 34.83 51.07 11.45
C LEU A 10 33.64 50.17 11.20
N THR A 11 33.73 49.26 10.27
CA THR A 11 32.84 48.11 10.19
C THR A 11 33.45 46.98 11.03
N ALA A 12 32.96 46.83 12.24
CA ALA A 12 33.14 45.61 13.02
C ALA A 12 32.39 44.48 12.33
N ALA A 13 33.12 43.60 11.64
CA ALA A 13 32.58 42.38 11.10
C ALA A 13 32.29 41.44 12.27
N VAL A 14 31.03 41.34 12.65
CA VAL A 14 30.53 40.25 13.48
C VAL A 14 30.48 39.03 12.59
N SER A 15 31.52 38.22 12.59
CA SER A 15 31.50 36.89 12.05
C SER A 15 30.63 36.00 12.97
N ALA A 16 29.35 35.97 12.71
CA ALA A 16 28.48 34.92 13.25
C ALA A 16 28.97 33.61 12.63
N GLY A 17 29.79 32.90 13.36
CA GLY A 17 30.17 31.53 13.05
C GLY A 17 28.89 30.67 13.10
N TRP A 18 28.34 30.42 11.96
CA TRP A 18 27.39 29.31 11.81
C TRP A 18 28.22 28.05 11.96
N ALA A 19 28.21 27.52 13.19
CA ALA A 19 28.64 26.16 13.41
C ALA A 19 27.66 25.28 12.61
N THR A 20 28.05 24.89 11.41
CA THR A 20 27.46 23.75 10.74
C THR A 20 27.66 22.58 11.69
N ARG A 21 26.62 22.25 12.46
CA ARG A 21 26.56 20.93 13.09
C ARG A 21 26.69 19.95 11.94
N GLY A 22 27.88 19.42 11.75
CA GLY A 22 28.07 18.26 10.90
C GLY A 22 27.07 17.23 11.36
N VAL A 23 26.12 16.89 10.49
CA VAL A 23 25.32 15.71 10.67
C VAL A 23 26.33 14.57 10.64
N ALA A 24 26.63 14.01 11.81
CA ALA A 24 27.50 12.86 11.89
C ALA A 24 26.85 11.81 11.00
N GLU A 25 27.53 11.43 9.92
CA GLU A 25 27.12 10.27 9.14
C GLU A 25 27.19 9.07 10.09
N GLU A 26 26.01 8.55 10.43
CA GLU A 26 25.94 7.31 11.17
C GLU A 26 26.67 6.21 10.40
N PRO A 27 27.46 5.37 11.08
CA PRO A 27 28.16 4.27 10.41
C PRO A 27 27.12 3.41 9.67
N ILE A 28 27.41 3.05 8.43
CA ILE A 28 26.53 2.23 7.57
C ILE A 28 26.05 0.98 8.32
N ALA A 29 26.92 0.35 9.12
CA ALA A 29 26.57 -0.81 9.92
C ALA A 29 25.50 -0.52 11.01
N ALA A 30 25.49 0.69 11.59
CA ALA A 30 24.46 1.08 12.56
C ALA A 30 23.12 1.33 11.87
N HIS A 31 23.14 1.87 10.67
CA HIS A 31 21.97 2.06 9.84
C HIS A 31 21.36 0.71 9.40
N GLU A 32 22.18 -0.22 8.93
CA GLU A 32 21.76 -1.57 8.56
C GLU A 32 21.18 -2.34 9.75
N ALA A 33 21.82 -2.25 10.93
CA ALA A 33 21.31 -2.86 12.15
C ALA A 33 19.99 -2.23 12.64
N PHE A 34 19.77 -0.93 12.40
CA PHE A 34 18.52 -0.27 12.68
C PHE A 34 17.43 -0.72 11.70
N VAL A 35 17.71 -0.77 10.40
CA VAL A 35 16.76 -1.22 9.37
C VAL A 35 16.34 -2.67 9.61
N ALA A 36 17.28 -3.54 10.02
CA ALA A 36 16.98 -4.94 10.35
C ALA A 36 16.01 -5.11 11.53
N LYS A 37 15.82 -4.08 12.37
CA LYS A 37 14.87 -4.08 13.50
C LYS A 37 13.50 -3.51 13.14
N ILE A 38 13.34 -2.92 11.96
CA ILE A 38 12.08 -2.35 11.53
C ILE A 38 11.15 -3.49 11.12
N ALA A 39 10.07 -3.68 11.87
CA ALA A 39 9.03 -4.68 11.58
C ALA A 39 8.00 -4.21 10.54
N MET A 40 8.10 -2.97 10.07
CA MET A 40 7.22 -2.43 9.02
C MET A 40 7.89 -2.53 7.66
N HIS A 41 7.09 -2.94 6.67
CA HIS A 41 7.53 -3.07 5.29
C HIS A 41 6.80 -2.06 4.40
N VAL A 42 7.48 -1.61 3.33
CA VAL A 42 6.82 -0.84 2.29
C VAL A 42 5.96 -1.79 1.46
N GLY A 43 4.67 -1.56 1.49
CA GLY A 43 3.71 -2.40 0.80
C GLY A 43 2.79 -1.62 -0.13
N CYS A 44 2.17 -2.31 -1.06
CA CYS A 44 1.18 -1.76 -1.96
C CYS A 44 -0.04 -2.67 -2.07
N GLN A 45 -1.20 -2.06 -2.28
CA GLN A 45 -2.44 -2.75 -2.59
C GLN A 45 -2.95 -2.23 -3.94
N ASN A 46 -2.77 -2.99 -4.98
CA ASN A 46 -3.32 -2.69 -6.29
C ASN A 46 -3.49 -3.99 -7.09
N GLY A 47 -4.56 -4.09 -7.84
CA GLY A 47 -4.86 -5.24 -8.68
C GLY A 47 -5.01 -4.86 -10.14
N PRO A 48 -5.05 -5.86 -11.03
CA PRO A 48 -4.82 -7.29 -10.78
C PRO A 48 -3.34 -7.62 -10.53
N THR A 49 -3.06 -8.73 -9.83
CA THR A 49 -1.69 -9.22 -9.64
C THR A 49 -1.19 -9.86 -10.93
N THR A 50 -0.35 -9.14 -11.65
CA THR A 50 0.21 -9.56 -12.94
C THR A 50 1.72 -9.36 -12.95
N PRO A 51 2.47 -10.08 -13.82
CA PRO A 51 3.92 -9.88 -13.98
C PRO A 51 4.30 -8.41 -14.15
N LYS A 52 3.59 -7.70 -15.03
CA LYS A 52 3.84 -6.28 -15.31
C LYS A 52 3.69 -5.39 -14.05
N MET A 53 2.69 -5.66 -13.21
CA MET A 53 2.48 -4.91 -11.97
C MET A 53 3.54 -5.26 -10.93
N LEU A 54 3.92 -6.51 -10.83
CA LEU A 54 4.97 -6.96 -9.91
C LEU A 54 6.33 -6.34 -10.28
N ASP A 55 6.70 -6.32 -11.56
CA ASP A 55 7.90 -5.64 -12.05
C ASP A 55 7.88 -4.14 -11.75
N TYR A 56 6.71 -3.52 -11.91
CA TYR A 56 6.53 -2.11 -11.57
C TYR A 56 6.75 -1.87 -10.07
N PHE A 57 6.12 -2.65 -9.20
CA PHE A 57 6.29 -2.55 -7.75
C PHE A 57 7.74 -2.74 -7.34
N LYS A 58 8.38 -3.81 -7.82
CA LYS A 58 9.77 -4.12 -7.51
C LYS A 58 10.72 -3.01 -7.89
N ARG A 59 10.53 -2.42 -9.09
CA ARG A 59 11.34 -1.27 -9.56
C ARG A 59 11.24 -0.05 -8.66
N HIS A 60 10.11 0.12 -7.97
CA HIS A 60 9.87 1.24 -7.06
C HIS A 60 10.12 0.91 -5.58
N GLY A 61 10.78 -0.22 -5.29
CA GLY A 61 11.15 -0.59 -3.92
C GLY A 61 9.99 -1.12 -3.09
N VAL A 62 8.91 -1.60 -3.74
CA VAL A 62 7.79 -2.25 -3.06
C VAL A 62 8.02 -3.75 -3.09
N ASP A 63 8.35 -4.31 -1.94
CA ASP A 63 8.68 -5.73 -1.77
C ASP A 63 7.54 -6.55 -1.17
N HIS A 64 6.46 -5.91 -0.71
CA HIS A 64 5.32 -6.54 -0.05
C HIS A 64 4.02 -6.08 -0.66
N ILE A 65 3.08 -7.00 -0.90
CA ILE A 65 1.77 -6.65 -1.49
C ILE A 65 0.59 -7.33 -0.81
N CYS A 66 -0.54 -6.63 -0.85
CA CYS A 66 -1.86 -7.24 -0.84
C CYS A 66 -2.22 -7.57 -2.29
N GLY A 67 -2.19 -8.84 -2.63
CA GLY A 67 -2.44 -9.32 -3.98
C GLY A 67 -3.92 -9.51 -4.29
N TYR A 68 -4.19 -9.64 -5.57
CA TYR A 68 -5.53 -9.91 -6.11
C TYR A 68 -5.42 -11.15 -7.00
N PRO A 69 -5.62 -12.35 -6.45
CA PRO A 69 -5.68 -13.56 -7.24
C PRO A 69 -6.76 -13.48 -8.32
N PRO A 70 -6.71 -14.28 -9.37
CA PRO A 70 -7.77 -14.36 -10.36
C PRO A 70 -9.13 -14.68 -9.74
N ASP A 71 -10.20 -14.34 -10.46
CA ASP A 71 -11.56 -14.70 -10.05
C ASP A 71 -11.65 -16.23 -9.82
N PRO A 72 -12.20 -16.68 -8.69
CA PRO A 72 -12.33 -18.11 -8.38
C PRO A 72 -13.32 -18.85 -9.28
N GLY A 73 -14.01 -18.15 -10.18
CA GLY A 73 -14.98 -18.75 -11.09
C GLY A 73 -16.20 -19.33 -10.40
N PRO A 74 -16.77 -20.43 -10.95
CA PRO A 74 -18.05 -20.99 -10.46
C PRO A 74 -17.99 -21.55 -9.04
N ASP A 75 -16.81 -21.94 -8.57
CA ASP A 75 -16.62 -22.49 -7.21
C ASP A 75 -16.80 -21.42 -6.14
N GLY A 76 -16.67 -20.15 -6.51
CA GLY A 76 -16.91 -19.01 -5.64
C GLY A 76 -15.91 -18.84 -4.48
N HIS A 77 -14.84 -19.64 -4.46
CA HIS A 77 -13.71 -19.55 -3.51
C HIS A 77 -12.44 -20.07 -4.17
N TRP A 78 -11.29 -19.58 -3.73
CA TRP A 78 -9.99 -20.05 -4.24
C TRP A 78 -9.62 -21.40 -3.66
N SER A 79 -9.08 -22.26 -4.51
CA SER A 79 -8.39 -23.48 -4.10
C SER A 79 -6.97 -23.16 -3.59
N VAL A 80 -6.35 -24.14 -2.94
CA VAL A 80 -4.92 -24.08 -2.56
C VAL A 80 -4.03 -23.83 -3.76
N ASP A 81 -4.34 -24.47 -4.92
CA ASP A 81 -3.56 -24.30 -6.15
C ASP A 81 -3.68 -22.90 -6.75
N ASP A 82 -4.85 -22.25 -6.64
CA ASP A 82 -5.04 -20.87 -7.12
C ASP A 82 -4.16 -19.90 -6.33
N LEU A 83 -4.16 -20.04 -5.02
CA LEU A 83 -3.37 -19.19 -4.14
C LEU A 83 -1.87 -19.50 -4.27
N LYS A 84 -1.51 -20.79 -4.42
CA LYS A 84 -0.13 -21.19 -4.66
C LYS A 84 0.42 -20.57 -5.93
N ARG A 85 -0.32 -20.64 -7.05
CA ARG A 85 0.07 -20.00 -8.32
C ARG A 85 0.31 -18.51 -8.15
N THR A 86 -0.56 -17.82 -7.41
CA THR A 86 -0.41 -16.37 -7.16
C THR A 86 0.82 -16.08 -6.30
N LYS A 87 1.07 -16.89 -5.26
CA LYS A 87 2.25 -16.76 -4.39
C LYS A 87 3.53 -17.02 -5.17
N ASP A 88 3.57 -18.10 -5.95
CA ASP A 88 4.72 -18.46 -6.77
C ASP A 88 5.04 -17.37 -7.80
N LEU A 89 4.01 -16.78 -8.42
CA LEU A 89 4.18 -15.65 -9.33
C LEU A 89 4.82 -14.44 -8.62
N CYS A 90 4.34 -14.09 -7.44
CA CYS A 90 4.91 -12.99 -6.67
C CYS A 90 6.38 -13.26 -6.33
N GLN A 91 6.71 -14.47 -5.87
CA GLN A 91 8.07 -14.88 -5.53
C GLN A 91 9.02 -14.84 -6.74
N GLN A 92 8.56 -15.26 -7.94
CA GLN A 92 9.34 -15.17 -9.18
C GLN A 92 9.76 -13.74 -9.51
N HIS A 93 8.96 -12.75 -9.12
CA HIS A 93 9.26 -11.33 -9.28
C HIS A 93 9.92 -10.69 -8.05
N GLY A 94 10.30 -11.47 -7.04
CA GLY A 94 10.96 -11.01 -5.83
C GLY A 94 10.07 -10.14 -4.94
N VAL A 95 8.75 -10.37 -4.97
CA VAL A 95 7.75 -9.66 -4.16
C VAL A 95 7.09 -10.66 -3.22
N SER A 96 6.90 -10.28 -1.95
CA SER A 96 6.19 -11.06 -0.95
C SER A 96 4.68 -10.85 -1.07
N LEU A 97 3.92 -11.93 -1.10
CA LEU A 97 2.47 -11.89 -1.00
C LEU A 97 2.08 -12.04 0.46
N ASP A 98 1.89 -10.93 1.15
CA ASP A 98 1.58 -10.90 2.59
C ASP A 98 0.09 -10.99 2.87
N MET A 99 -0.73 -10.66 1.89
CA MET A 99 -2.18 -10.60 2.04
C MET A 99 -2.85 -10.80 0.69
N VAL A 100 -4.07 -11.30 0.70
CA VAL A 100 -4.95 -11.32 -0.48
C VAL A 100 -6.25 -10.57 -0.20
N ALA A 101 -6.77 -9.87 -1.19
CA ALA A 101 -8.10 -9.27 -1.10
C ALA A 101 -9.14 -10.32 -1.49
N LEU A 102 -10.15 -10.53 -0.64
CA LEU A 102 -11.22 -11.48 -0.94
C LEU A 102 -11.92 -11.14 -2.28
N PRO A 103 -12.38 -12.14 -3.02
CA PRO A 103 -13.08 -11.94 -4.30
C PRO A 103 -14.48 -11.33 -4.14
N PHE A 104 -15.01 -11.35 -2.93
CA PHE A 104 -16.23 -10.66 -2.53
C PHE A 104 -16.05 -10.05 -1.14
N LEU A 105 -16.97 -9.22 -0.68
CA LEU A 105 -16.81 -8.35 0.49
C LEU A 105 -15.55 -7.47 0.36
N SER A 106 -15.27 -6.99 -0.85
CA SER A 106 -14.13 -6.15 -1.16
C SER A 106 -14.54 -4.70 -1.46
N SER A 107 -15.81 -4.47 -1.70
CA SER A 107 -16.36 -3.14 -1.98
C SER A 107 -16.53 -2.31 -0.70
N SER A 108 -16.33 -1.01 -0.84
CA SER A 108 -16.64 -0.04 0.22
C SER A 108 -18.13 0.33 0.30
N HIS A 109 -18.98 -0.29 -0.50
CA HIS A 109 -20.39 0.04 -0.57
C HIS A 109 -21.20 -1.21 -0.90
N ILE A 110 -22.26 -1.46 -0.11
CA ILE A 110 -23.10 -2.65 -0.28
C ILE A 110 -23.72 -2.75 -1.67
N ASP A 111 -24.13 -1.64 -2.28
CA ASP A 111 -24.73 -1.62 -3.62
C ASP A 111 -23.78 -2.06 -4.74
N ARG A 112 -22.48 -2.09 -4.45
CA ARG A 112 -21.43 -2.53 -5.39
C ARG A 112 -20.94 -3.93 -5.09
N GLU A 113 -21.44 -4.52 -4.03
CA GLU A 113 -21.02 -5.84 -3.58
C GLU A 113 -21.85 -6.92 -4.26
N ALA A 114 -21.21 -7.74 -5.09
CA ALA A 114 -21.89 -8.81 -5.81
C ALA A 114 -22.43 -9.90 -4.89
N ARG A 115 -21.84 -10.08 -3.71
CA ARG A 115 -22.19 -11.12 -2.73
C ARG A 115 -22.36 -10.51 -1.34
N GLY A 116 -23.35 -9.65 -1.20
CA GLY A 116 -23.68 -8.95 0.04
C GLY A 116 -24.50 -9.76 1.06
N SER A 117 -24.74 -11.04 0.80
CA SER A 117 -25.65 -11.91 1.60
C SER A 117 -25.27 -11.97 3.07
N ILE A 118 -23.97 -11.98 3.41
CA ILE A 118 -23.48 -11.99 4.80
C ILE A 118 -23.90 -10.70 5.50
N MET A 119 -23.67 -9.56 4.87
CA MET A 119 -23.94 -8.25 5.47
C MET A 119 -25.42 -7.97 5.62
N LEU A 120 -26.23 -8.50 4.71
CA LEU A 120 -27.69 -8.29 4.67
C LEU A 120 -28.47 -9.42 5.33
N ALA A 121 -27.79 -10.42 5.89
CA ALA A 121 -28.41 -11.63 6.43
C ALA A 121 -29.38 -12.30 5.43
N ALA A 122 -29.06 -12.21 4.14
CA ALA A 122 -29.90 -12.68 3.05
C ALA A 122 -29.71 -14.19 2.74
N ALA A 123 -30.51 -14.72 1.85
CA ALA A 123 -30.33 -16.07 1.35
C ALA A 123 -28.95 -16.27 0.75
N GLY A 124 -28.30 -17.39 1.04
CA GLY A 124 -26.93 -17.69 0.62
C GLY A 124 -25.84 -17.23 1.59
N ARG A 125 -26.20 -16.57 2.71
CA ARG A 125 -25.26 -16.15 3.75
C ARG A 125 -24.37 -17.29 4.23
N ASP A 126 -24.96 -18.42 4.57
CA ASP A 126 -24.21 -19.53 5.17
C ASP A 126 -23.25 -20.16 4.16
N ARG A 127 -23.67 -20.28 2.89
CA ARG A 127 -22.78 -20.67 1.79
C ARG A 127 -21.59 -19.71 1.62
N ASP A 128 -21.84 -18.41 1.68
CA ASP A 128 -20.79 -17.40 1.52
C ASP A 128 -19.82 -17.40 2.71
N ILE A 129 -20.31 -17.70 3.91
CA ILE A 129 -19.47 -17.93 5.09
C ILE A 129 -18.60 -19.19 4.89
N GLU A 130 -19.18 -20.28 4.42
CA GLU A 130 -18.42 -21.51 4.13
C GLU A 130 -17.32 -21.26 3.09
N HIS A 131 -17.59 -20.48 2.05
CA HIS A 131 -16.57 -20.11 1.07
C HIS A 131 -15.43 -19.32 1.71
N ILE A 132 -15.70 -18.39 2.64
CA ILE A 132 -14.65 -17.68 3.39
C ILE A 132 -13.84 -18.64 4.23
N GLN A 133 -14.47 -19.57 4.94
CA GLN A 133 -13.77 -20.57 5.75
C GLN A 133 -12.82 -21.41 4.89
N ARG A 134 -13.26 -21.89 3.73
CA ARG A 134 -12.40 -22.61 2.77
C ARG A 134 -11.23 -21.77 2.28
N MET A 135 -11.46 -20.48 2.03
CA MET A 135 -10.37 -19.57 1.64
C MET A 135 -9.38 -19.31 2.77
N ILE A 136 -9.82 -19.26 4.02
CA ILE A 136 -8.93 -19.18 5.20
C ILE A 136 -8.04 -20.43 5.26
N GLU A 137 -8.63 -21.60 5.12
CA GLU A 137 -7.88 -22.88 5.12
C GLU A 137 -6.89 -22.93 3.95
N ALA A 138 -7.30 -22.51 2.76
CA ALA A 138 -6.42 -22.46 1.59
C ALA A 138 -5.27 -21.45 1.76
N CYS A 139 -5.52 -20.27 2.34
CA CYS A 139 -4.46 -19.31 2.68
C CYS A 139 -3.47 -19.89 3.69
N ALA A 140 -3.98 -20.55 4.73
CA ALA A 140 -3.13 -21.20 5.74
C ALA A 140 -2.27 -22.30 5.13
N ALA A 141 -2.82 -23.12 4.24
CA ALA A 141 -2.09 -24.20 3.56
C ALA A 141 -0.93 -23.72 2.69
N VAL A 142 -0.98 -22.48 2.18
CA VAL A 142 0.10 -21.88 1.39
C VAL A 142 0.86 -20.78 2.15
N GLU A 143 0.62 -20.67 3.45
CA GLU A 143 1.32 -19.70 4.32
C GLU A 143 1.14 -18.25 3.83
N ILE A 144 -0.08 -17.86 3.45
CA ILE A 144 -0.48 -16.47 3.27
C ILE A 144 -1.08 -16.01 4.59
N PRO A 145 -0.44 -15.07 5.31
CA PRO A 145 -0.77 -14.81 6.73
C PRO A 145 -2.05 -14.01 6.93
N ALA A 146 -2.56 -13.35 5.90
CA ALA A 146 -3.71 -12.46 6.04
C ALA A 146 -4.57 -12.40 4.77
N PHE A 147 -5.83 -12.00 4.96
CA PHE A 147 -6.68 -11.57 3.87
C PHE A 147 -7.39 -10.28 4.23
N LYS A 148 -7.73 -9.51 3.21
CA LYS A 148 -8.45 -8.25 3.34
C LYS A 148 -9.92 -8.42 2.94
N TYR A 149 -10.79 -7.87 3.74
CA TYR A 149 -12.21 -7.75 3.43
C TYR A 149 -12.74 -6.36 3.81
N ASN A 150 -13.94 -6.04 3.33
CA ASN A 150 -14.67 -4.84 3.69
C ASN A 150 -16.14 -5.20 3.95
N MET A 151 -16.65 -4.79 5.09
CA MET A 151 -18.05 -5.02 5.49
C MET A 151 -18.77 -3.67 5.73
N SER A 152 -18.61 -2.74 4.82
CA SER A 152 -19.17 -1.39 4.91
C SER A 152 -20.54 -1.34 4.23
N LEU A 153 -21.58 -0.99 5.00
CA LEU A 153 -22.92 -0.76 4.45
C LEU A 153 -23.03 0.59 3.72
N LEU A 154 -22.28 1.58 4.22
CA LEU A 154 -22.26 2.92 3.63
C LEU A 154 -20.95 3.14 2.88
N GLY A 155 -21.07 3.68 1.69
CA GLY A 155 -19.90 4.13 0.92
C GLY A 155 -19.20 5.32 1.57
N VAL A 156 -17.98 5.54 1.17
CA VAL A 156 -17.27 6.78 1.53
C VAL A 156 -17.90 7.92 0.75
N LEU A 157 -18.52 8.85 1.47
CA LEU A 157 -19.09 10.06 0.87
C LEU A 157 -17.96 10.92 0.30
N ARG A 158 -18.11 11.32 -0.94
CA ARG A 158 -17.13 12.17 -1.62
C ARG A 158 -17.84 13.19 -2.48
N THR A 159 -17.22 14.35 -2.63
CA THR A 159 -17.65 15.34 -3.62
C THR A 159 -17.45 14.81 -5.04
N ASN A 160 -18.10 15.45 -5.99
CA ASN A 160 -17.80 15.20 -7.40
C ASN A 160 -16.32 15.44 -7.68
N SER A 161 -15.78 14.64 -8.60
CA SER A 161 -14.38 14.75 -8.99
C SER A 161 -14.10 16.08 -9.68
N THR A 162 -13.13 16.83 -9.15
CA THR A 162 -12.69 18.14 -9.65
C THR A 162 -11.34 18.01 -10.34
N PRO A 163 -11.11 18.72 -11.46
CA PRO A 163 -9.79 18.76 -12.09
C PRO A 163 -8.74 19.35 -11.14
N GLY A 164 -7.59 18.72 -11.07
CA GLY A 164 -6.43 19.16 -10.32
C GLY A 164 -5.25 19.51 -11.22
N ARG A 165 -4.13 19.83 -10.60
CA ARG A 165 -2.90 20.19 -11.30
C ARG A 165 -2.34 18.98 -12.09
N GLY A 166 -1.78 19.26 -13.27
CA GLY A 166 -1.10 18.23 -14.08
C GLY A 166 -2.02 17.15 -14.62
N GLY A 167 -3.30 17.43 -14.83
CA GLY A 167 -4.29 16.48 -15.33
C GLY A 167 -4.82 15.51 -14.26
N SER A 168 -4.44 15.67 -13.00
CA SER A 168 -5.01 14.92 -11.90
C SER A 168 -6.47 15.27 -11.65
N ARG A 169 -7.16 14.41 -10.93
CA ARG A 169 -8.51 14.67 -10.43
C ARG A 169 -8.56 14.37 -8.94
N TYR A 170 -9.30 15.16 -8.19
CA TYR A 170 -9.48 14.93 -6.77
C TYR A 170 -10.95 15.07 -6.36
N SER A 171 -11.31 14.44 -5.29
CA SER A 171 -12.57 14.63 -4.59
C SER A 171 -12.29 14.79 -3.10
N THR A 172 -13.13 15.54 -2.43
CA THR A 172 -13.09 15.74 -0.98
C THR A 172 -14.25 15.01 -0.30
N TRP A 173 -14.19 14.89 0.99
CA TRP A 173 -15.18 14.29 1.87
C TRP A 173 -15.28 15.13 3.14
#